data_b857421b9468b6b1ad62b19b4d0f29c6
#
_entry.id   b857421b9468b6b1ad62b19b4d0f29c6
#
_cell.length_a   1.000
_cell.length_b   1.000
_cell.length_c   1.000
_cell.angle_alpha   90.00
_cell.angle_beta   90.00
_cell.angle_gamma   90.00
#
_symmetry.space_group_name_H-M   'P 1'
#
loop_
_entity.id
_entity.type
_entity.pdbx_description
1 polymer ?
#
loop_
_entity_poly.entity_id
_entity_poly.type
_entity_poly.pdbx_seq_one_letter_code
_entity_poly.pdbx_strand_id
1 'polypeptide(L)'
;GLWAYPAHPEADLSREPVSIKAPFGDIEGAAAAMALLPGSAVLALDPKAARLHRYSYRESGWQAQSPLSLAALDEPERLDVRRQGDTLELLIRDDAGLSRATLDWQPDSLDAPAVLPQLSAAVQTDPVPSLGDAADDPAIWVHPQDPGKSRVLGTDKQGGLGSYDLTGKQVQYLPVGRMNNVDVRSGFALGERTVDLAAASNRDRNSIQYFAIDRDSGELTDLGDSATPMTEIYGFCMAKQGEQIYAIANDKDGTFIQYRLSAPQGEMQAEEVRRFKVDSQPEGCVADDADGRLFVGEENAAVWALPLNPAEDTT
;
A
#
# COMPACT_ATOMS: atom_id res chain seq x y z
N GLY A 1 -0.41 -31.68 0.97
CA GLY A 1 0.01 -30.87 2.11
C GLY A 1 -0.80 -29.60 2.23
N LEU A 2 -0.68 -28.93 3.33
CA LEU A 2 -1.32 -27.66 3.65
C LEU A 2 -0.26 -26.55 3.65
N TRP A 3 -0.55 -25.43 3.01
CA TRP A 3 0.40 -24.34 2.81
C TRP A 3 -0.25 -23.02 3.20
N ALA A 4 0.50 -22.16 3.85
CA ALA A 4 0.14 -20.77 4.10
C ALA A 4 0.80 -19.86 3.05
N TYR A 5 0.05 -18.89 2.59
CA TYR A 5 0.51 -17.83 1.69
C TYR A 5 0.22 -16.48 2.32
N PRO A 6 1.06 -15.47 2.08
CA PRO A 6 0.70 -14.10 2.43
C PRO A 6 -0.60 -13.71 1.74
N ALA A 7 -1.49 -13.05 2.46
CA ALA A 7 -2.77 -12.57 1.92
C ALA A 7 -2.68 -11.16 1.33
N HIS A 8 -1.56 -10.48 1.51
CA HIS A 8 -1.34 -9.14 0.97
C HIS A 8 -1.17 -9.20 -0.56
N PRO A 9 -1.84 -8.35 -1.35
CA PRO A 9 -1.83 -8.41 -2.82
C PRO A 9 -0.44 -8.27 -3.45
N GLU A 10 0.46 -7.54 -2.79
CA GLU A 10 1.81 -7.23 -3.27
C GLU A 10 2.90 -8.07 -2.58
N ALA A 11 2.51 -9.02 -1.73
CA ALA A 11 3.47 -9.91 -1.09
C ALA A 11 4.07 -10.90 -2.09
N ASP A 12 5.33 -11.25 -1.87
CA ASP A 12 5.97 -12.34 -2.59
C ASP A 12 5.12 -13.62 -2.54
N LEU A 13 5.06 -14.34 -3.66
CA LEU A 13 4.37 -15.64 -3.76
C LEU A 13 5.10 -16.77 -2.99
N SER A 14 5.87 -16.40 -1.97
CA SER A 14 6.48 -17.35 -1.05
C SER A 14 5.40 -18.12 -0.29
N ARG A 15 5.65 -19.39 -0.03
CA ARG A 15 4.74 -20.24 0.74
C ARG A 15 5.46 -20.90 1.90
N GLU A 16 4.77 -20.99 3.02
CA GLU A 16 5.23 -21.68 4.20
C GLU A 16 4.45 -22.99 4.38
N PRO A 17 5.11 -24.12 4.65
CA PRO A 17 4.39 -25.36 4.92
C PRO A 17 3.73 -25.30 6.31
N VAL A 18 2.40 -25.43 6.34
CA VAL A 18 1.67 -25.67 7.59
C VAL A 18 1.80 -27.13 8.01
N SER A 19 1.61 -28.03 7.06
CA SER A 19 1.91 -29.46 7.18
C SER A 19 2.05 -30.09 5.80
N ILE A 20 2.89 -31.10 5.69
CA ILE A 20 3.10 -31.84 4.46
C ILE A 20 2.58 -33.28 4.58
N LYS A 21 2.55 -34.00 3.47
CA LYS A 21 2.07 -35.36 3.42
C LYS A 21 3.06 -36.31 4.11
N ALA A 22 2.51 -37.32 4.79
CA ALA A 22 3.31 -38.43 5.35
C ALA A 22 4.20 -39.08 4.27
N PRO A 23 5.42 -39.51 4.60
CA PRO A 23 6.00 -39.59 5.94
C PRO A 23 6.70 -38.32 6.44
N PHE A 24 6.72 -37.24 5.68
CA PHE A 24 7.44 -36.01 6.02
C PHE A 24 6.60 -35.01 6.85
N GLY A 25 5.33 -35.29 7.03
CA GLY A 25 4.35 -34.58 7.86
C GLY A 25 3.25 -35.51 8.32
N ASP A 26 2.16 -34.96 8.81
CA ASP A 26 1.08 -35.69 9.51
C ASP A 26 -0.20 -35.89 8.67
N ILE A 27 -0.29 -35.35 7.46
CA ILE A 27 -1.44 -35.55 6.55
C ILE A 27 -1.23 -36.84 5.75
N GLU A 28 -2.11 -37.84 5.94
CA GLU A 28 -2.01 -39.12 5.24
C GLU A 28 -2.62 -39.10 3.83
N GLY A 29 -3.70 -38.36 3.66
CA GLY A 29 -4.39 -38.22 2.39
C GLY A 29 -4.25 -36.83 1.79
N ALA A 30 -5.33 -36.08 1.89
CA ALA A 30 -5.43 -34.67 1.49
C ALA A 30 -6.21 -33.91 2.55
N ALA A 31 -5.93 -32.64 2.72
CA ALA A 31 -6.80 -31.75 3.47
C ALA A 31 -8.05 -31.50 2.61
N ALA A 32 -9.13 -32.26 2.84
CA ALA A 32 -10.37 -32.16 2.06
C ALA A 32 -11.18 -30.91 2.40
N ALA A 33 -11.07 -30.46 3.64
CA ALA A 33 -11.66 -29.21 4.11
C ALA A 33 -10.76 -28.56 5.16
N MET A 34 -10.87 -27.24 5.31
CA MET A 34 -10.12 -26.49 6.31
C MET A 34 -10.98 -25.34 6.86
N ALA A 35 -10.68 -24.93 8.08
CA ALA A 35 -11.27 -23.76 8.72
C ALA A 35 -10.19 -22.95 9.43
N LEU A 36 -10.22 -21.62 9.24
CA LEU A 36 -9.40 -20.69 10.00
C LEU A 36 -10.04 -20.42 11.34
N LEU A 37 -9.23 -20.40 12.38
CA LEU A 37 -9.66 -20.14 13.74
C LEU A 37 -9.01 -18.85 14.27
N PRO A 38 -9.66 -18.19 15.23
CA PRO A 38 -9.03 -17.08 15.96
C PRO A 38 -7.71 -17.51 16.62
N GLY A 39 -6.73 -16.58 16.71
CA GLY A 39 -5.42 -16.86 17.28
C GLY A 39 -4.46 -17.55 16.31
N SER A 40 -4.60 -17.26 14.99
CA SER A 40 -3.71 -17.80 13.94
C SER A 40 -3.62 -19.33 13.97
N ALA A 41 -4.76 -19.99 13.98
CA ALA A 41 -4.86 -21.44 13.98
C ALA A 41 -5.69 -21.96 12.80
N VAL A 42 -5.45 -23.21 12.43
CA VAL A 42 -6.13 -23.90 11.31
C VAL A 42 -6.57 -25.28 11.74
N LEU A 43 -7.81 -25.63 11.38
CA LEU A 43 -8.30 -27.01 11.35
C LEU A 43 -8.20 -27.54 9.92
N ALA A 44 -7.72 -28.76 9.75
CA ALA A 44 -7.67 -29.45 8.47
C ALA A 44 -8.22 -30.87 8.58
N LEU A 45 -9.22 -31.15 7.76
CA LEU A 45 -9.88 -32.46 7.70
C LEU A 45 -9.09 -33.39 6.79
N ASP A 46 -8.62 -34.51 7.31
CA ASP A 46 -7.98 -35.62 6.56
C ASP A 46 -8.92 -36.83 6.57
N PRO A 47 -9.72 -37.06 5.52
CA PRO A 47 -10.65 -38.19 5.44
C PRO A 47 -9.95 -39.52 5.53
N LYS A 48 -8.78 -39.66 4.87
CA LYS A 48 -8.05 -40.94 4.84
C LYS A 48 -7.56 -41.38 6.20
N ALA A 49 -7.14 -40.42 7.03
CA ALA A 49 -6.72 -40.68 8.39
C ALA A 49 -7.89 -40.71 9.37
N ALA A 50 -9.11 -40.36 8.94
CA ALA A 50 -10.26 -40.05 9.78
C ALA A 50 -9.86 -39.13 10.95
N ARG A 51 -9.23 -38.02 10.64
CA ARG A 51 -8.69 -37.07 11.62
C ARG A 51 -9.00 -35.62 11.26
N LEU A 52 -9.16 -34.82 12.30
CA LEU A 52 -9.16 -33.38 12.21
C LEU A 52 -7.86 -32.87 12.82
N HIS A 53 -6.94 -32.47 11.95
CA HIS A 53 -5.65 -31.92 12.35
C HIS A 53 -5.83 -30.49 12.84
N ARG A 54 -5.00 -30.08 13.81
CA ARG A 54 -4.97 -28.74 14.40
C ARG A 54 -3.56 -28.17 14.31
N TYR A 55 -3.45 -26.96 13.78
CA TYR A 55 -2.20 -26.23 13.66
C TYR A 55 -2.36 -24.86 14.26
N SER A 56 -1.34 -24.39 14.98
CA SER A 56 -1.26 -23.01 15.49
C SER A 56 0.02 -22.37 15.02
N TYR A 57 -0.05 -21.11 14.65
CA TYR A 57 1.13 -20.31 14.31
C TYR A 57 1.77 -19.75 15.58
N ARG A 58 3.09 -19.85 15.71
CA ARG A 58 3.89 -19.37 16.83
C ARG A 58 5.11 -18.60 16.30
N GLU A 59 5.91 -18.01 17.19
CA GLU A 59 7.17 -17.37 16.82
C GLU A 59 8.10 -18.26 15.98
N SER A 60 8.06 -19.58 16.20
CA SER A 60 8.85 -20.57 15.47
C SER A 60 8.16 -21.14 14.23
N GLY A 61 7.05 -20.54 13.76
CA GLY A 61 6.25 -21.02 12.63
C GLY A 61 5.08 -21.93 13.03
N TRP A 62 4.54 -22.66 12.06
CA TRP A 62 3.39 -23.55 12.24
C TRP A 62 3.72 -24.77 13.09
N GLN A 63 2.91 -25.05 14.08
CA GLN A 63 3.04 -26.18 14.99
C GLN A 63 1.79 -27.03 14.98
N ALA A 64 2.00 -28.34 14.78
CA ALA A 64 0.93 -29.34 14.91
C ALA A 64 0.58 -29.57 16.38
N GLN A 65 -0.71 -29.65 16.65
CA GLN A 65 -1.25 -30.08 17.93
C GLN A 65 -1.83 -31.51 17.79
N SER A 66 -2.15 -32.15 18.91
CA SER A 66 -2.79 -33.48 18.87
C SER A 66 -4.06 -33.45 18.02
N PRO A 67 -4.17 -34.28 16.98
CA PRO A 67 -5.36 -34.32 16.13
C PRO A 67 -6.57 -34.90 16.88
N LEU A 68 -7.77 -34.54 16.43
CA LEU A 68 -9.00 -35.16 16.91
C LEU A 68 -9.34 -36.35 16.04
N SER A 69 -9.76 -37.46 16.66
CA SER A 69 -10.22 -38.63 15.95
C SER A 69 -11.62 -38.44 15.43
N LEU A 70 -11.86 -38.77 14.17
CA LEU A 70 -13.16 -38.81 13.51
C LEU A 70 -13.58 -40.27 13.13
N ALA A 71 -12.99 -41.26 13.79
CA ALA A 71 -13.20 -42.68 13.47
C ALA A 71 -14.65 -43.14 13.60
N ALA A 72 -15.54 -42.35 14.19
CA ALA A 72 -16.98 -42.63 14.27
C ALA A 72 -17.76 -42.11 13.04
N LEU A 73 -17.12 -41.37 12.13
CA LEU A 73 -17.69 -40.81 10.91
C LEU A 73 -17.31 -41.68 9.71
N ASP A 74 -18.20 -41.74 8.72
CA ASP A 74 -18.03 -42.52 7.50
C ASP A 74 -17.56 -41.60 6.35
N GLU A 75 -16.28 -41.65 6.00
CA GLU A 75 -15.66 -40.85 4.96
C GLU A 75 -15.96 -39.31 5.07
N PRO A 76 -15.55 -38.65 6.14
CA PRO A 76 -15.86 -37.22 6.35
C PRO A 76 -15.19 -36.33 5.30
N GLU A 77 -15.98 -35.54 4.55
CA GLU A 77 -15.50 -34.74 3.40
C GLU A 77 -15.58 -33.22 3.59
N ARG A 78 -16.52 -32.74 4.41
CA ARG A 78 -16.82 -31.31 4.57
C ARG A 78 -16.75 -30.92 6.03
N LEU A 79 -16.26 -29.73 6.26
CA LEU A 79 -16.16 -29.14 7.59
C LEU A 79 -16.65 -27.69 7.51
N ASP A 80 -17.53 -27.33 8.44
CA ASP A 80 -17.86 -25.95 8.76
C ASP A 80 -17.65 -25.72 10.25
N VAL A 81 -17.21 -24.50 10.63
CA VAL A 81 -16.84 -24.17 12.01
C VAL A 81 -17.44 -22.84 12.40
N ARG A 82 -18.16 -22.83 13.53
CA ARG A 82 -18.70 -21.61 14.12
C ARG A 82 -18.20 -21.46 15.55
N ARG A 83 -17.67 -20.27 15.86
CA ARG A 83 -17.29 -19.95 17.24
C ARG A 83 -18.50 -19.48 18.06
N GLN A 84 -18.64 -20.00 19.28
CA GLN A 84 -19.61 -19.56 20.29
C GLN A 84 -18.89 -19.37 21.64
N GLY A 85 -18.48 -18.13 21.97
CA GLY A 85 -17.67 -17.87 23.17
C GLY A 85 -16.34 -18.63 23.13
N ASP A 86 -16.12 -19.49 24.10
CA ASP A 86 -14.91 -20.32 24.25
C ASP A 86 -15.08 -21.73 23.64
N THR A 87 -16.12 -21.95 22.82
CA THR A 87 -16.34 -23.21 22.14
C THR A 87 -16.42 -23.02 20.63
N LEU A 88 -16.01 -24.04 19.92
CA LEU A 88 -16.25 -24.20 18.47
C LEU A 88 -17.36 -25.23 18.27
N GLU A 89 -18.35 -24.86 17.51
CA GLU A 89 -19.33 -25.76 16.94
C GLU A 89 -18.83 -26.24 15.59
N LEU A 90 -18.68 -27.53 15.43
CA LEU A 90 -18.23 -28.21 14.22
C LEU A 90 -19.42 -28.86 13.54
N LEU A 91 -19.59 -28.60 12.25
CA LEU A 91 -20.48 -29.34 11.38
C LEU A 91 -19.66 -30.15 10.38
N ILE A 92 -19.75 -31.44 10.41
CA ILE A 92 -19.00 -32.34 9.55
C ILE A 92 -19.99 -33.16 8.73
N ARG A 93 -19.85 -33.07 7.41
CA ARG A 93 -20.62 -33.96 6.51
C ARG A 93 -19.78 -35.18 6.18
N ASP A 94 -20.39 -36.32 6.28
CA ASP A 94 -19.89 -37.64 5.88
C ASP A 94 -20.91 -38.37 5.00
N ASP A 95 -20.64 -39.58 4.60
CA ASP A 95 -21.57 -40.39 3.76
C ASP A 95 -22.83 -40.78 4.51
N ALA A 96 -22.81 -40.84 5.83
CA ALA A 96 -24.00 -41.11 6.66
C ALA A 96 -24.88 -39.87 6.87
N GLY A 97 -24.36 -38.65 6.61
CA GLY A 97 -25.13 -37.42 6.73
C GLY A 97 -24.35 -36.23 7.32
N LEU A 98 -25.01 -35.49 8.22
CA LEU A 98 -24.44 -34.30 8.87
C LEU A 98 -24.29 -34.56 10.37
N SER A 99 -23.07 -34.52 10.84
CA SER A 99 -22.70 -34.65 12.25
C SER A 99 -22.36 -33.32 12.87
N ARG A 100 -22.77 -33.12 14.13
CA ARG A 100 -22.46 -31.91 14.92
C ARG A 100 -21.63 -32.31 16.13
N ALA A 101 -20.57 -31.55 16.37
CA ALA A 101 -19.71 -31.68 17.55
C ALA A 101 -19.37 -30.31 18.14
N THR A 102 -18.94 -30.29 19.39
CA THR A 102 -18.41 -29.12 20.05
C THR A 102 -16.99 -29.39 20.52
N LEU A 103 -16.14 -28.40 20.39
CA LEU A 103 -14.75 -28.43 20.83
C LEU A 103 -14.48 -27.20 21.72
N ASP A 104 -13.97 -27.43 22.91
CA ASP A 104 -13.47 -26.33 23.73
C ASP A 104 -12.29 -25.68 23.03
N TRP A 105 -12.36 -24.38 22.85
CA TRP A 105 -11.37 -23.62 22.12
C TRP A 105 -11.03 -22.34 22.89
N GLN A 106 -9.88 -22.31 23.46
CA GLN A 106 -9.27 -21.06 23.92
C GLN A 106 -8.18 -20.71 22.92
N PRO A 107 -8.34 -19.59 22.16
CA PRO A 107 -7.24 -19.10 21.37
C PRO A 107 -6.07 -18.84 22.31
N ASP A 108 -4.90 -19.32 21.93
CA ASP A 108 -3.71 -18.87 22.62
C ASP A 108 -3.70 -17.35 22.56
N SER A 109 -3.40 -16.71 23.68
CA SER A 109 -3.18 -15.28 23.73
C SER A 109 -1.91 -14.95 22.91
N LEU A 110 -2.08 -14.86 21.61
CA LEU A 110 -1.24 -13.91 20.88
C LEU A 110 -1.62 -12.57 21.50
N ASP A 111 -0.62 -11.80 21.93
CA ASP A 111 -0.87 -10.43 22.34
C ASP A 111 -1.79 -9.83 21.28
N ALA A 112 -2.98 -9.43 21.69
CA ALA A 112 -3.94 -8.86 20.75
C ALA A 112 -3.21 -7.75 20.01
N PRO A 113 -3.14 -7.77 18.70
CA PRO A 113 -2.45 -6.71 17.97
C PRO A 113 -2.96 -5.40 18.53
N ALA A 114 -2.05 -4.49 18.87
CA ALA A 114 -2.42 -3.21 19.46
C ALA A 114 -3.58 -2.65 18.64
N VAL A 115 -4.71 -2.41 19.28
CA VAL A 115 -5.89 -1.85 18.60
C VAL A 115 -5.47 -0.48 18.13
N LEU A 116 -5.12 -0.36 16.85
CA LEU A 116 -4.82 0.93 16.26
C LEU A 116 -6.06 1.82 16.40
N PRO A 117 -5.88 3.08 16.76
CA PRO A 117 -7.00 4.02 16.85
C PRO A 117 -7.68 4.10 15.47
N GLN A 118 -8.98 3.88 15.46
CA GLN A 118 -9.78 4.02 14.25
C GLN A 118 -10.19 5.47 14.08
N LEU A 119 -9.89 6.06 12.93
CA LEU A 119 -10.38 7.37 12.52
C LEU A 119 -11.51 7.17 11.51
N SER A 120 -12.64 7.81 11.78
CA SER A 120 -13.73 7.87 10.80
C SER A 120 -13.48 9.03 9.85
N ALA A 121 -13.62 8.80 8.55
CA ALA A 121 -13.55 9.88 7.56
C ALA A 121 -14.67 10.89 7.80
N ALA A 122 -14.31 12.16 7.92
CA ALA A 122 -15.29 13.26 8.03
C ALA A 122 -15.87 13.65 6.68
N VAL A 123 -15.08 13.54 5.61
CA VAL A 123 -15.43 13.84 4.23
C VAL A 123 -14.81 12.79 3.32
N GLN A 124 -15.49 12.47 2.25
CA GLN A 124 -15.00 11.63 1.15
C GLN A 124 -15.09 12.44 -0.14
N THR A 125 -14.10 12.31 -1.02
CA THR A 125 -14.12 12.97 -2.32
C THR A 125 -15.10 12.30 -3.27
N ASP A 126 -15.55 13.04 -4.29
CA ASP A 126 -16.13 12.44 -5.48
C ASP A 126 -15.16 11.40 -6.05
N PRO A 127 -15.64 10.29 -6.63
CA PRO A 127 -14.75 9.29 -7.23
C PRO A 127 -14.00 9.86 -8.43
N VAL A 128 -12.81 9.35 -8.70
CA VAL A 128 -12.09 9.63 -9.94
C VAL A 128 -12.90 9.11 -11.15
N PRO A 129 -12.73 9.70 -12.35
CA PRO A 129 -13.48 9.26 -13.55
C PRO A 129 -13.21 7.83 -14.00
N SER A 130 -12.01 7.32 -13.72
CA SER A 130 -11.60 5.98 -14.14
C SER A 130 -12.17 4.89 -13.23
N LEU A 131 -12.35 3.68 -13.78
CA LEU A 131 -12.91 2.54 -13.06
C LEU A 131 -11.80 1.62 -12.52
N GLY A 132 -12.14 0.87 -11.48
CA GLY A 132 -11.24 -0.12 -10.87
C GLY A 132 -10.22 0.53 -9.96
N ASP A 133 -9.00 0.03 -9.98
CA ASP A 133 -7.87 0.53 -9.21
C ASP A 133 -7.30 1.80 -9.86
N ALA A 134 -7.87 2.96 -9.54
CA ALA A 134 -7.62 4.22 -10.22
C ALA A 134 -7.23 5.36 -9.29
N ALA A 135 -7.99 5.63 -8.22
CA ALA A 135 -7.61 6.64 -7.23
C ALA A 135 -6.36 6.17 -6.46
N ASP A 136 -5.36 7.05 -6.34
CA ASP A 136 -4.07 6.68 -5.77
C ASP A 136 -3.59 7.71 -4.74
N ASP A 137 -2.68 8.58 -5.08
CA ASP A 137 -1.96 9.42 -4.13
C ASP A 137 -2.59 10.81 -3.96
N PRO A 138 -2.73 11.34 -2.72
CA PRO A 138 -3.25 12.66 -2.48
C PRO A 138 -2.17 13.66 -2.09
N ALA A 139 -2.36 14.93 -2.49
CA ALA A 139 -1.64 16.07 -1.93
C ALA A 139 -2.60 17.16 -1.46
N ILE A 140 -2.18 17.97 -0.51
CA ILE A 140 -3.00 19.08 0.01
C ILE A 140 -2.33 20.41 -0.35
N TRP A 141 -3.03 21.21 -1.14
CA TRP A 141 -2.68 22.60 -1.31
C TRP A 141 -3.43 23.45 -0.28
N VAL A 142 -2.68 24.18 0.53
CA VAL A 142 -3.24 25.10 1.53
C VAL A 142 -3.29 26.50 0.94
N HIS A 143 -4.52 27.04 0.82
CA HIS A 143 -4.71 28.39 0.31
C HIS A 143 -4.05 29.42 1.23
N PRO A 144 -3.19 30.33 0.70
CA PRO A 144 -2.30 31.17 1.50
C PRO A 144 -3.02 32.20 2.39
N GLN A 145 -4.25 32.62 2.07
CA GLN A 145 -5.00 33.61 2.86
C GLN A 145 -6.25 33.05 3.51
N ASP A 146 -6.90 32.01 2.93
CA ASP A 146 -8.16 31.46 3.38
C ASP A 146 -8.12 29.94 3.37
N PRO A 147 -7.77 29.28 4.49
CA PRO A 147 -7.71 27.82 4.56
C PRO A 147 -8.98 27.10 4.11
N GLY A 148 -10.14 27.76 4.18
CA GLY A 148 -11.41 27.21 3.70
C GLY A 148 -11.49 27.03 2.18
N LYS A 149 -10.58 27.63 1.42
CA LYS A 149 -10.43 27.49 -0.04
C LYS A 149 -9.36 26.52 -0.46
N SER A 150 -8.73 25.83 0.47
CA SER A 150 -7.72 24.81 0.19
C SER A 150 -8.27 23.71 -0.73
N ARG A 151 -7.37 22.97 -1.38
CA ARG A 151 -7.72 21.88 -2.31
C ARG A 151 -7.03 20.59 -1.88
N VAL A 152 -7.72 19.49 -2.11
CA VAL A 152 -7.11 18.16 -2.15
C VAL A 152 -6.87 17.84 -3.62
N LEU A 153 -5.64 17.53 -3.97
CA LEU A 153 -5.27 16.99 -5.28
C LEU A 153 -5.25 15.46 -5.14
N GLY A 154 -5.74 14.75 -6.13
CA GLY A 154 -5.75 13.30 -6.12
C GLY A 154 -5.39 12.76 -7.49
N THR A 155 -4.45 11.82 -7.54
CA THR A 155 -4.08 11.18 -8.79
C THR A 155 -5.11 10.13 -9.20
N ASP A 156 -5.36 10.08 -10.50
CA ASP A 156 -6.00 8.98 -11.19
C ASP A 156 -4.94 8.24 -12.00
N LYS A 157 -4.47 7.09 -11.49
CA LYS A 157 -3.42 6.32 -12.14
C LYS A 157 -3.84 5.64 -13.45
N GLN A 158 -5.08 5.90 -13.89
CA GLN A 158 -5.60 5.50 -15.19
C GLN A 158 -5.81 6.69 -16.13
N GLY A 159 -5.76 7.95 -15.66
CA GLY A 159 -6.19 9.04 -16.52
C GLY A 159 -5.71 10.46 -16.25
N GLY A 160 -5.39 10.88 -15.03
CA GLY A 160 -5.07 12.28 -14.79
C GLY A 160 -4.91 12.74 -13.35
N LEU A 161 -5.21 14.02 -13.13
CA LEU A 161 -5.16 14.66 -11.82
C LEU A 161 -6.48 15.34 -11.52
N GLY A 162 -7.11 14.96 -10.41
CA GLY A 162 -8.30 15.60 -9.86
C GLY A 162 -7.95 16.68 -8.83
N SER A 163 -8.76 17.74 -8.76
CA SER A 163 -8.74 18.75 -7.71
C SER A 163 -10.10 18.80 -7.04
N TYR A 164 -10.13 18.76 -5.72
CA TYR A 164 -11.35 18.67 -4.92
C TYR A 164 -11.37 19.80 -3.88
N ASP A 165 -12.56 20.33 -3.58
CA ASP A 165 -12.73 21.23 -2.45
C ASP A 165 -12.78 20.46 -1.12
N LEU A 166 -12.81 21.19 0.00
CA LEU A 166 -12.85 20.58 1.33
C LEU A 166 -14.19 19.90 1.67
N THR A 167 -15.21 20.00 0.81
CA THR A 167 -16.45 19.20 0.92
C THR A 167 -16.33 17.86 0.18
N GLY A 168 -15.21 17.63 -0.51
CA GLY A 168 -14.96 16.45 -1.32
C GLY A 168 -15.45 16.56 -2.77
N LYS A 169 -16.03 17.70 -3.17
CA LYS A 169 -16.53 17.88 -4.52
C LYS A 169 -15.38 18.11 -5.50
N GLN A 170 -15.39 17.39 -6.62
CA GLN A 170 -14.44 17.62 -7.71
C GLN A 170 -14.71 18.99 -8.36
N VAL A 171 -13.69 19.86 -8.34
CA VAL A 171 -13.76 21.21 -8.92
C VAL A 171 -13.01 21.32 -10.23
N GLN A 172 -12.01 20.44 -10.45
CA GLN A 172 -11.26 20.37 -11.70
C GLN A 172 -10.74 18.94 -11.93
N TYR A 173 -10.57 18.56 -13.19
CA TYR A 173 -9.89 17.33 -13.60
C TYR A 173 -9.06 17.60 -14.85
N LEU A 174 -7.81 17.20 -14.83
CA LEU A 174 -6.86 17.36 -15.92
C LEU A 174 -6.48 15.97 -16.49
N PRO A 175 -6.95 15.60 -17.69
CA PRO A 175 -6.71 14.29 -18.30
C PRO A 175 -5.33 14.25 -18.98
N VAL A 176 -4.26 14.28 -18.21
CA VAL A 176 -2.87 14.41 -18.67
C VAL A 176 -2.12 13.07 -18.77
N GLY A 177 -2.80 11.96 -18.61
CA GLY A 177 -2.25 10.61 -18.63
C GLY A 177 -2.18 9.98 -17.24
N ARG A 178 -1.59 8.78 -17.16
CA ARG A 178 -1.53 8.01 -15.91
C ARG A 178 -0.60 8.65 -14.89
N MET A 179 -1.20 9.30 -13.87
CA MET A 179 -0.47 9.92 -12.76
C MET A 179 -0.36 8.93 -11.60
N ASN A 180 0.84 8.74 -11.02
CA ASN A 180 1.03 7.90 -9.84
C ASN A 180 1.01 8.75 -8.57
N ASN A 181 2.11 9.38 -8.19
CA ASN A 181 2.17 10.25 -7.00
C ASN A 181 2.11 11.73 -7.37
N VAL A 182 1.60 12.54 -6.46
CA VAL A 182 1.53 14.00 -6.57
C VAL A 182 2.00 14.66 -5.28
N ASP A 183 2.70 15.79 -5.39
CA ASP A 183 3.06 16.61 -4.22
C ASP A 183 2.97 18.11 -4.58
N VAL A 184 2.98 18.98 -3.56
CA VAL A 184 2.77 20.42 -3.70
C VAL A 184 3.81 21.18 -2.89
N ARG A 185 4.37 22.23 -3.48
CA ARG A 185 5.20 23.22 -2.74
C ARG A 185 4.78 24.64 -3.11
N SER A 186 4.71 25.51 -2.10
CA SER A 186 4.30 26.90 -2.27
C SER A 186 5.46 27.83 -2.65
N GLY A 187 5.12 28.90 -3.39
CA GLY A 187 6.03 30.00 -3.67
C GLY A 187 7.07 29.70 -4.74
N PHE A 188 6.69 29.09 -5.86
CA PHE A 188 7.55 28.82 -7.00
C PHE A 188 7.60 30.04 -7.95
N ALA A 189 8.81 30.43 -8.35
CA ALA A 189 9.02 31.49 -9.34
C ALA A 189 8.82 30.95 -10.76
N LEU A 190 7.71 31.34 -11.41
CA LEU A 190 7.37 31.01 -12.79
C LEU A 190 7.52 32.25 -13.66
N GLY A 191 8.72 32.49 -14.21
CA GLY A 191 9.05 33.75 -14.85
C GLY A 191 8.96 34.89 -13.85
N GLU A 192 8.18 35.91 -14.18
CA GLU A 192 7.93 37.09 -13.32
C GLU A 192 6.82 36.89 -12.27
N ARG A 193 6.12 35.72 -12.31
CA ARG A 193 5.01 35.43 -11.40
C ARG A 193 5.44 34.46 -10.31
N THR A 194 4.80 34.55 -9.16
CA THR A 194 4.87 33.54 -8.10
C THR A 194 3.62 32.71 -8.11
N VAL A 195 3.74 31.39 -8.21
CA VAL A 195 2.67 30.42 -8.14
C VAL A 195 2.94 29.42 -7.04
N ASP A 196 1.95 28.61 -6.67
CA ASP A 196 2.26 27.37 -5.96
C ASP A 196 2.36 26.24 -7.02
N LEU A 197 3.26 25.29 -6.79
CA LEU A 197 3.58 24.26 -7.77
C LEU A 197 3.12 22.90 -7.28
N ALA A 198 2.30 22.23 -8.07
CA ALA A 198 2.10 20.79 -7.95
C ALA A 198 2.92 20.07 -9.03
N ALA A 199 3.44 18.91 -8.70
CA ALA A 199 4.04 18.04 -9.69
C ALA A 199 3.72 16.56 -9.39
N ALA A 200 3.74 15.73 -10.43
CA ALA A 200 3.35 14.34 -10.36
C ALA A 200 4.20 13.46 -11.29
N SER A 201 4.37 12.19 -10.93
CA SER A 201 4.97 11.22 -11.83
C SER A 201 3.98 10.77 -12.91
N ASN A 202 4.36 10.94 -14.18
CA ASN A 202 3.58 10.54 -15.36
C ASN A 202 4.10 9.23 -15.91
N ARG A 203 3.36 8.15 -15.72
CA ARG A 203 3.75 6.78 -16.14
C ARG A 203 3.64 6.54 -17.64
N ASP A 204 2.86 7.33 -18.37
CA ASP A 204 2.73 7.18 -19.82
C ASP A 204 3.98 7.69 -20.56
N ARG A 205 4.68 8.66 -19.98
CA ARG A 205 5.81 9.35 -20.61
C ARG A 205 7.14 9.14 -19.90
N ASN A 206 7.15 8.45 -18.76
CA ASN A 206 8.30 8.41 -17.84
C ASN A 206 8.84 9.81 -17.54
N SER A 207 7.95 10.71 -17.13
CA SER A 207 8.25 12.13 -16.97
C SER A 207 7.69 12.67 -15.66
N ILE A 208 8.12 13.86 -15.28
CA ILE A 208 7.56 14.65 -14.19
C ILE A 208 6.63 15.69 -14.82
N GLN A 209 5.34 15.60 -14.56
CA GLN A 209 4.30 16.53 -14.99
C GLN A 209 4.18 17.68 -13.99
N TYR A 210 4.01 18.91 -14.45
CA TYR A 210 3.94 20.10 -13.60
C TYR A 210 2.63 20.86 -13.77
N PHE A 211 2.16 21.45 -12.66
CA PHE A 211 0.95 22.25 -12.64
C PHE A 211 1.16 23.50 -11.79
N ALA A 212 0.92 24.67 -12.37
CA ALA A 212 0.83 25.89 -11.59
C ALA A 212 -0.52 25.93 -10.86
N ILE A 213 -0.50 26.26 -9.59
CA ILE A 213 -1.71 26.51 -8.80
C ILE A 213 -1.83 28.03 -8.62
N ASP A 214 -2.93 28.58 -9.12
CA ASP A 214 -3.24 29.99 -8.89
C ASP A 214 -3.55 30.22 -7.41
N ARG A 215 -2.86 31.17 -6.80
CA ARG A 215 -2.86 31.38 -5.34
C ARG A 215 -4.14 32.02 -4.80
N ASP A 216 -5.01 32.53 -5.66
CA ASP A 216 -6.28 33.15 -5.28
C ASP A 216 -7.47 32.21 -5.50
N SER A 217 -7.45 31.43 -6.58
CA SER A 217 -8.57 30.56 -6.98
C SER A 217 -8.32 29.06 -6.67
N GLY A 218 -7.06 28.63 -6.60
CA GLY A 218 -6.67 27.23 -6.53
C GLY A 218 -6.83 26.49 -7.86
N GLU A 219 -7.00 27.23 -8.98
CA GLU A 219 -7.08 26.62 -10.31
C GLU A 219 -5.73 26.09 -10.75
N LEU A 220 -5.74 24.87 -11.31
CA LEU A 220 -4.56 24.20 -11.85
C LEU A 220 -4.40 24.54 -13.34
N THR A 221 -3.17 24.95 -13.72
CA THR A 221 -2.78 25.09 -15.12
C THR A 221 -1.66 24.12 -15.42
N ASP A 222 -1.83 23.30 -16.46
CA ASP A 222 -0.80 22.38 -16.96
C ASP A 222 0.38 23.16 -17.54
N LEU A 223 1.59 22.90 -17.04
CA LEU A 223 2.85 23.51 -17.48
C LEU A 223 3.70 22.58 -18.37
N GLY A 224 3.13 21.41 -18.76
CA GLY A 224 3.89 20.40 -19.47
C GLY A 224 4.70 19.50 -18.55
N ASP A 225 5.64 18.77 -19.12
CA ASP A 225 6.42 17.75 -18.42
C ASP A 225 7.89 17.78 -18.79
N SER A 226 8.72 17.24 -17.92
CA SER A 226 10.15 16.97 -18.16
C SER A 226 10.40 15.47 -18.20
N ALA A 227 10.94 14.96 -19.31
CA ALA A 227 11.30 13.56 -19.44
C ALA A 227 12.37 13.16 -18.43
N THR A 228 12.26 11.96 -17.87
CA THR A 228 13.29 11.35 -17.02
C THR A 228 14.01 10.22 -17.77
N PRO A 229 15.24 9.86 -17.35
CA PRO A 229 15.92 8.69 -17.91
C PRO A 229 15.42 7.36 -17.32
N MET A 230 14.33 7.37 -16.56
CA MET A 230 13.73 6.20 -15.92
C MET A 230 13.06 5.30 -16.95
N THR A 231 13.08 4.01 -16.68
CA THR A 231 12.40 3.02 -17.52
C THR A 231 10.95 2.85 -17.11
N GLU A 232 10.69 2.92 -15.82
CA GLU A 232 9.37 2.75 -15.22
C GLU A 232 9.22 3.68 -14.01
N ILE A 233 9.01 4.99 -14.29
CA ILE A 233 8.80 5.97 -13.23
C ILE A 233 7.63 5.56 -12.36
N TYR A 234 7.80 5.68 -11.03
CA TYR A 234 6.83 5.21 -10.08
C TYR A 234 6.55 6.27 -9.02
N GLY A 235 7.17 6.20 -7.84
CA GLY A 235 6.93 7.14 -6.77
C GLY A 235 7.50 8.52 -7.00
N PHE A 236 6.96 9.50 -6.28
CA PHE A 236 7.30 10.90 -6.44
C PHE A 236 7.04 11.68 -5.15
N CYS A 237 7.90 12.65 -4.85
CA CYS A 237 7.63 13.72 -3.88
C CYS A 237 8.37 15.00 -4.23
N MET A 238 8.04 16.07 -3.56
CA MET A 238 8.73 17.36 -3.68
C MET A 238 9.40 17.75 -2.36
N ALA A 239 10.34 18.67 -2.45
CA ALA A 239 11.02 19.23 -1.29
C ALA A 239 11.32 20.72 -1.52
N LYS A 240 11.42 21.48 -0.42
CA LYS A 240 11.82 22.89 -0.46
C LYS A 240 12.92 23.18 0.55
N GLN A 241 14.02 23.78 0.09
CA GLN A 241 15.08 24.31 0.95
C GLN A 241 15.27 25.79 0.64
N GLY A 242 14.92 26.66 1.59
CA GLY A 242 14.84 28.07 1.32
C GLY A 242 13.87 28.39 0.18
N GLU A 243 14.34 29.03 -0.87
CA GLU A 243 13.52 29.30 -2.07
C GLU A 243 13.64 28.22 -3.14
N GLN A 244 14.52 27.25 -2.96
CA GLN A 244 14.75 26.20 -3.94
C GLN A 244 13.78 25.04 -3.77
N ILE A 245 13.05 24.70 -4.83
CA ILE A 245 12.17 23.55 -4.90
C ILE A 245 12.84 22.42 -5.68
N TYR A 246 12.70 21.21 -5.16
CA TYR A 246 13.19 19.98 -5.77
C TYR A 246 12.02 19.04 -6.05
N ALA A 247 12.16 18.26 -7.12
CA ALA A 247 11.36 17.08 -7.40
C ALA A 247 12.22 15.83 -7.17
N ILE A 248 11.70 14.84 -6.49
CA ILE A 248 12.35 13.56 -6.26
C ILE A 248 11.46 12.48 -6.87
N ALA A 249 11.96 11.80 -7.89
CA ALA A 249 11.26 10.71 -8.55
C ALA A 249 12.04 9.41 -8.37
N ASN A 250 11.33 8.28 -8.35
CA ASN A 250 11.97 6.98 -8.34
C ASN A 250 11.50 6.09 -9.50
N ASP A 251 12.37 5.13 -9.83
CA ASP A 251 12.08 4.02 -10.73
C ASP A 251 11.83 2.75 -9.92
N LYS A 252 11.04 1.83 -10.40
CA LYS A 252 10.79 0.54 -9.76
C LYS A 252 12.05 -0.30 -9.53
N ASP A 253 13.12 -0.01 -10.25
CA ASP A 253 14.42 -0.67 -10.06
C ASP A 253 15.19 -0.22 -8.81
N GLY A 254 14.62 0.71 -8.01
CA GLY A 254 15.25 1.27 -6.82
C GLY A 254 15.98 2.60 -7.03
N THR A 255 16.12 3.07 -8.26
CA THR A 255 16.81 4.32 -8.59
C THR A 255 15.98 5.54 -8.20
N PHE A 256 16.59 6.47 -7.47
CA PHE A 256 16.04 7.80 -7.17
C PHE A 256 16.84 8.88 -7.89
N ILE A 257 16.13 9.89 -8.40
CA ILE A 257 16.75 11.08 -8.96
C ILE A 257 16.10 12.32 -8.33
N GLN A 258 16.92 13.19 -7.80
CA GLN A 258 16.50 14.50 -7.29
C GLN A 258 16.83 15.56 -8.33
N TYR A 259 15.80 16.32 -8.71
CA TYR A 259 15.90 17.40 -9.69
C TYR A 259 15.71 18.75 -9.01
N ARG A 260 16.56 19.71 -9.32
CA ARG A 260 16.34 21.11 -9.00
C ARG A 260 15.39 21.73 -10.03
N LEU A 261 14.28 22.30 -9.57
CA LEU A 261 13.28 22.91 -10.44
C LEU A 261 13.52 24.41 -10.58
N SER A 262 13.35 24.93 -11.80
CA SER A 262 13.35 26.34 -12.12
C SER A 262 12.48 26.64 -13.33
N ALA A 263 12.08 27.90 -13.50
CA ALA A 263 11.32 28.34 -14.67
C ALA A 263 11.61 29.82 -14.98
N PRO A 264 12.85 30.21 -15.31
CA PRO A 264 13.27 31.64 -15.41
C PRO A 264 12.55 32.38 -16.52
N GLN A 265 12.10 31.71 -17.57
CA GLN A 265 11.38 32.32 -18.70
C GLN A 265 9.91 31.85 -18.73
N GLY A 266 9.40 31.25 -17.64
CA GLY A 266 8.07 30.68 -17.55
C GLY A 266 7.95 29.24 -18.10
N GLU A 267 9.05 28.67 -18.57
CA GLU A 267 9.15 27.29 -19.02
C GLU A 267 9.87 26.44 -17.95
N MET A 268 9.27 25.29 -17.60
CA MET A 268 9.80 24.40 -16.58
C MET A 268 11.13 23.78 -17.00
N GLN A 269 12.08 23.77 -16.07
CA GLN A 269 13.39 23.15 -16.20
C GLN A 269 13.64 22.27 -14.99
N ALA A 270 14.12 21.06 -15.22
CA ALA A 270 14.48 20.08 -14.19
C ALA A 270 15.96 19.68 -14.39
N GLU A 271 16.81 20.09 -13.47
CA GLU A 271 18.24 19.76 -13.47
C GLU A 271 18.50 18.63 -12.48
N GLU A 272 19.06 17.51 -12.95
CA GLU A 272 19.49 16.43 -12.06
C GLU A 272 20.63 16.92 -11.15
N VAL A 273 20.44 16.86 -9.83
CA VAL A 273 21.41 17.30 -8.84
C VAL A 273 21.92 16.18 -7.94
N ARG A 274 21.19 15.06 -7.84
CA ARG A 274 21.61 13.88 -7.10
C ARG A 274 20.93 12.64 -7.67
N ARG A 275 21.67 11.53 -7.63
CA ARG A 275 21.14 10.19 -7.91
C ARG A 275 21.61 9.23 -6.84
N PHE A 276 20.71 8.38 -6.35
CA PHE A 276 21.02 7.32 -5.41
C PHE A 276 20.11 6.11 -5.68
N LYS A 277 20.34 5.00 -4.96
CA LYS A 277 19.59 3.76 -5.18
C LYS A 277 19.34 3.04 -3.85
N VAL A 278 18.17 2.40 -3.74
CA VAL A 278 17.83 1.37 -2.75
C VAL A 278 17.85 0.00 -3.43
N ASP A 279 17.85 -1.07 -2.65
CA ASP A 279 18.08 -2.42 -3.18
C ASP A 279 16.85 -3.06 -3.85
N SER A 280 15.65 -2.61 -3.49
CA SER A 280 14.39 -3.12 -4.02
C SER A 280 13.43 -2.00 -4.42
N GLN A 281 12.25 -2.35 -4.91
CA GLN A 281 11.24 -1.40 -5.38
C GLN A 281 10.86 -0.40 -4.28
N PRO A 282 11.01 0.90 -4.51
CA PRO A 282 10.47 1.95 -3.65
C PRO A 282 9.15 2.47 -4.21
N GLU A 283 8.38 3.16 -3.37
CA GLU A 283 7.24 3.95 -3.85
C GLU A 283 7.19 5.31 -3.17
N GLY A 284 6.69 5.38 -1.94
CA GLY A 284 6.49 6.63 -1.24
C GLY A 284 7.78 7.35 -0.87
N CYS A 285 7.78 8.67 -1.00
CA CYS A 285 8.76 9.53 -0.35
C CYS A 285 8.09 10.77 0.23
N VAL A 286 8.75 11.39 1.20
CA VAL A 286 8.32 12.66 1.80
C VAL A 286 9.52 13.44 2.29
N ALA A 287 9.52 14.74 2.09
CA ALA A 287 10.56 15.62 2.61
C ALA A 287 10.05 16.39 3.85
N ASP A 288 10.84 16.38 4.90
CA ASP A 288 10.77 17.33 5.99
C ASP A 288 11.61 18.56 5.60
N ASP A 289 10.93 19.55 5.05
CA ASP A 289 11.56 20.79 4.56
C ASP A 289 12.19 21.60 5.71
N ALA A 290 11.66 21.48 6.94
CA ALA A 290 12.15 22.22 8.10
C ALA A 290 13.45 21.64 8.64
N ASP A 291 13.53 20.31 8.76
CA ASP A 291 14.72 19.63 9.28
C ASP A 291 15.69 19.18 8.18
N GLY A 292 15.36 19.43 6.91
CA GLY A 292 16.21 19.08 5.77
C GLY A 292 16.43 17.59 5.59
N ARG A 293 15.39 16.79 5.79
CA ARG A 293 15.42 15.33 5.66
C ARG A 293 14.52 14.85 4.55
N LEU A 294 14.95 13.81 3.87
CA LEU A 294 14.17 13.03 2.91
C LEU A 294 13.93 11.64 3.48
N PHE A 295 12.68 11.23 3.54
CA PHE A 295 12.29 9.86 3.88
C PHE A 295 11.84 9.14 2.62
N VAL A 296 12.32 7.93 2.39
CA VAL A 296 11.96 7.10 1.25
C VAL A 296 11.51 5.72 1.72
N GLY A 297 10.39 5.24 1.18
CA GLY A 297 9.85 3.92 1.46
C GLY A 297 10.40 2.91 0.46
N GLU A 298 11.15 1.92 0.93
CA GLU A 298 11.51 0.73 0.19
C GLU A 298 10.54 -0.39 0.61
N GLU A 299 9.66 -0.82 -0.29
CA GLU A 299 8.44 -1.60 0.05
C GLU A 299 8.72 -2.87 0.85
N ASN A 300 9.80 -3.58 0.52
CA ASN A 300 10.12 -4.86 1.14
C ASN A 300 11.20 -4.78 2.22
N ALA A 301 11.67 -3.57 2.57
CA ALA A 301 12.81 -3.42 3.48
C ALA A 301 12.54 -2.46 4.64
N ALA A 302 12.42 -1.14 4.37
CA ALA A 302 12.36 -0.14 5.42
C ALA A 302 11.91 1.23 4.90
N VAL A 303 11.72 2.18 5.83
CA VAL A 303 11.73 3.60 5.54
C VAL A 303 13.11 4.15 5.88
N TRP A 304 13.81 4.67 4.87
CA TRP A 304 15.15 5.26 5.01
C TRP A 304 15.05 6.76 5.23
N ALA A 305 15.91 7.28 6.07
CA ALA A 305 16.05 8.71 6.30
C ALA A 305 17.39 9.20 5.75
N LEU A 306 17.35 10.17 4.84
CA LEU A 306 18.50 10.68 4.12
C LEU A 306 18.59 12.21 4.29
N PRO A 307 19.77 12.84 4.15
CA PRO A 307 19.86 14.29 4.01
C PRO A 307 19.09 14.76 2.76
N LEU A 308 18.34 15.85 2.88
CA LEU A 308 17.64 16.45 1.74
C LEU A 308 18.61 17.22 0.82
N ASN A 309 19.65 17.83 1.40
CA ASN A 309 20.64 18.56 0.65
C ASN A 309 21.39 17.64 -0.33
N PRO A 310 21.31 17.88 -1.66
CA PRO A 310 21.90 16.99 -2.66
C PRO A 310 23.44 16.92 -2.63
N ALA A 311 24.10 17.83 -1.92
CA ALA A 311 25.56 17.84 -1.76
C ALA A 311 26.04 16.94 -0.59
N GLU A 312 25.12 16.42 0.23
CA GLU A 312 25.44 15.54 1.33
C GLU A 312 25.38 14.06 0.92
N ASP A 313 26.22 13.24 1.57
CA ASP A 313 26.28 11.81 1.29
C ASP A 313 24.96 11.10 1.73
N THR A 314 24.57 10.08 0.99
CA THR A 314 23.41 9.23 1.29
C THR A 314 23.77 7.95 2.04
N THR A 315 25.03 7.74 2.38
CA THR A 315 25.52 6.57 3.14
C THR A 315 25.44 6.75 4.65
#